data_a6bf482c424763525c5313cab3ff7caf
#
_entry.id   a6bf482c424763525c5313cab3ff7caf
#
_cell.length_a   1.000
_cell.length_b   1.000
_cell.length_c   1.000
_cell.angle_alpha   90.00
_cell.angle_beta   90.00
_cell.angle_gamma   90.00
#
_symmetry.space_group_name_H-M   'P 1'
#
loop_
_entity.id
_entity.type
_entity.pdbx_description
1 polymer ?
#
loop_
_entity_poly.entity_id
_entity_poly.type
_entity_poly.pdbx_seq_one_letter_code
_entity_poly.pdbx_strand_id
1 'polypeptide(L)'
;MRWMGALVGASLAACSVGAQETENWYPSKYGADDRLGALNNLSPEKTAEAAKLITTGKTYSLGMVTGRSTPAYGPREYDVTILQLSDGSGTPLGTNRATGNDDIVDVWVGIGSQLDGLGHMGIDHHYYNGVGVADFVTTAGLTQFGTHALPPIATRGVLLDMTKLTGTDPVADGIAFNRAEIDAAAAAAGVTIETGDVVIFHTGYMAANSGSDALKQTEPGIGVEGAQYLADLGVVAVGADTWAVEAIPFEDETRPFDVHLTLLAKNGVYILENMVTKELAADGVTEFFFSLGVPRLEGTVQAIINPVAIR
;
A
#
# COMPACT_ATOMS: atom_id res chain seq x y z
N MET A 1 -31.98 -72.73 -17.71
CA MET A 1 -32.00 -71.23 -17.68
C MET A 1 -30.73 -70.77 -16.98
N ARG A 2 -29.74 -70.26 -17.74
CA ARG A 2 -28.46 -69.77 -17.23
C ARG A 2 -28.58 -68.25 -17.20
N TRP A 3 -28.35 -67.65 -16.04
CA TRP A 3 -28.23 -66.20 -15.89
C TRP A 3 -26.75 -65.79 -15.99
N MET A 4 -26.41 -65.04 -17.02
CA MET A 4 -25.09 -64.35 -17.13
C MET A 4 -25.18 -62.99 -16.44
N GLY A 5 -24.42 -62.85 -15.36
CA GLY A 5 -24.21 -61.54 -14.71
C GLY A 5 -23.13 -60.78 -15.45
N ALA A 6 -23.44 -59.58 -15.93
CA ALA A 6 -22.48 -58.65 -16.48
C ALA A 6 -21.85 -57.78 -15.32
N LEU A 7 -20.53 -57.90 -15.16
CA LEU A 7 -19.74 -57.03 -14.31
C LEU A 7 -19.47 -55.71 -15.07
N VAL A 8 -20.03 -54.61 -14.57
CA VAL A 8 -19.68 -53.27 -15.01
C VAL A 8 -18.49 -52.80 -14.18
N GLY A 9 -17.34 -52.74 -14.83
CA GLY A 9 -16.13 -52.14 -14.24
C GLY A 9 -16.23 -50.59 -14.24
N ALA A 10 -16.31 -50.00 -13.07
CA ALA A 10 -16.17 -48.56 -12.91
C ALA A 10 -14.68 -48.18 -12.91
N SER A 11 -14.22 -47.54 -13.98
CA SER A 11 -12.90 -46.92 -14.01
C SER A 11 -12.91 -45.64 -13.18
N LEU A 12 -12.23 -45.63 -12.05
CA LEU A 12 -11.90 -44.43 -11.30
C LEU A 12 -10.81 -43.67 -12.07
N ALA A 13 -11.19 -42.57 -12.71
CA ALA A 13 -10.24 -41.59 -13.22
C ALA A 13 -9.64 -40.87 -12.02
N ALA A 14 -8.38 -41.13 -11.72
CA ALA A 14 -7.61 -40.35 -10.77
C ALA A 14 -7.32 -38.98 -11.43
N CYS A 15 -8.02 -37.92 -10.97
CA CYS A 15 -7.59 -36.58 -11.23
C CYS A 15 -6.24 -36.36 -10.51
N SER A 16 -5.16 -36.35 -11.27
CA SER A 16 -3.89 -35.82 -10.79
C SER A 16 -4.09 -34.32 -10.59
N VAL A 17 -4.23 -33.89 -9.35
CA VAL A 17 -4.01 -32.49 -8.97
C VAL A 17 -2.52 -32.28 -9.26
N GLY A 18 -2.21 -31.54 -10.34
CA GLY A 18 -0.86 -31.09 -10.62
C GLY A 18 -0.35 -30.33 -9.40
N ALA A 19 0.75 -30.80 -8.83
CA ALA A 19 1.46 -30.02 -7.85
C ALA A 19 1.84 -28.70 -8.54
N GLN A 20 1.20 -27.60 -8.11
CA GLN A 20 1.63 -26.26 -8.47
C GLN A 20 3.07 -26.16 -7.98
N GLU A 21 4.03 -25.92 -8.87
CA GLU A 21 5.40 -25.63 -8.45
C GLU A 21 5.29 -24.42 -7.52
N THR A 22 5.56 -24.62 -6.25
CA THR A 22 5.60 -23.55 -5.27
C THR A 22 6.84 -22.72 -5.61
N GLU A 23 6.61 -21.60 -6.29
CA GLU A 23 7.64 -20.61 -6.55
C GLU A 23 8.32 -20.29 -5.21
N ASN A 24 9.62 -20.58 -5.10
CA ASN A 24 10.34 -20.40 -3.84
C ASN A 24 10.71 -18.94 -3.67
N TRP A 25 9.79 -18.12 -3.11
CA TRP A 25 9.94 -16.67 -2.94
C TRP A 25 10.63 -16.28 -1.60
N TYR A 26 11.04 -17.27 -0.82
CA TYR A 26 11.85 -17.06 0.38
C TYR A 26 12.99 -18.09 0.46
N PRO A 27 14.12 -17.81 1.15
CA PRO A 27 14.37 -16.59 1.95
C PRO A 27 14.53 -15.33 1.07
N SER A 28 14.30 -14.18 1.69
CA SER A 28 14.45 -12.88 1.04
C SER A 28 15.90 -12.65 0.58
N LYS A 29 16.06 -11.83 -0.49
CA LYS A 29 17.37 -11.35 -0.95
C LYS A 29 18.15 -10.55 0.11
N TYR A 30 17.47 -10.06 1.14
CA TYR A 30 18.08 -9.34 2.28
C TYR A 30 18.47 -10.26 3.43
N GLY A 31 18.25 -11.57 3.31
CA GLY A 31 18.61 -12.58 4.31
C GLY A 31 17.38 -13.20 5.00
N ALA A 32 17.58 -14.40 5.55
CA ALA A 32 16.50 -15.18 6.17
C ALA A 32 15.90 -14.52 7.43
N ASP A 33 16.70 -13.73 8.14
CA ASP A 33 16.26 -13.03 9.35
C ASP A 33 15.76 -11.61 9.09
N ASP A 34 15.72 -11.18 7.80
CA ASP A 34 15.26 -9.84 7.46
C ASP A 34 13.76 -9.64 7.77
N ARG A 35 13.44 -8.45 8.27
CA ARG A 35 12.08 -8.03 8.64
C ARG A 35 11.72 -6.63 8.12
N LEU A 36 12.61 -6.03 7.32
CA LEU A 36 12.46 -4.68 6.79
C LEU A 36 12.14 -4.65 5.29
N GLY A 37 12.36 -5.77 4.59
CA GLY A 37 12.11 -5.84 3.16
C GLY A 37 12.88 -4.80 2.36
N ALA A 38 12.22 -4.17 1.42
CA ALA A 38 12.82 -3.20 0.51
C ALA A 38 13.33 -1.92 1.21
N LEU A 39 12.95 -1.64 2.46
CA LEU A 39 13.53 -0.53 3.23
C LEU A 39 15.03 -0.69 3.48
N ASN A 40 15.58 -1.90 3.31
CA ASN A 40 17.03 -2.11 3.28
C ASN A 40 17.74 -1.39 2.12
N ASN A 41 17.00 -0.93 1.12
CA ASN A 41 17.53 -0.14 0.01
C ASN A 41 17.67 1.36 0.34
N LEU A 42 17.18 1.81 1.50
CA LEU A 42 17.40 3.18 1.97
C LEU A 42 18.83 3.34 2.48
N SER A 43 19.40 4.52 2.22
CA SER A 43 20.70 4.88 2.78
C SER A 43 20.79 6.38 3.09
N PRO A 44 21.69 6.80 3.98
CA PRO A 44 21.95 8.22 4.22
C PRO A 44 22.35 8.97 2.95
N GLU A 45 23.09 8.33 2.06
CA GLU A 45 23.56 8.90 0.79
C GLU A 45 22.37 9.15 -0.15
N LYS A 46 21.47 8.17 -0.28
CA LYS A 46 20.24 8.31 -1.10
C LYS A 46 19.35 9.43 -0.54
N THR A 47 19.21 9.52 0.78
CA THR A 47 18.47 10.61 1.44
C THR A 47 19.11 11.98 1.16
N ALA A 48 20.44 12.09 1.28
CA ALA A 48 21.16 13.34 1.01
C ALA A 48 21.08 13.77 -0.46
N GLU A 49 21.07 12.80 -1.39
CA GLU A 49 20.89 13.08 -2.81
C GLU A 49 19.45 13.55 -3.09
N ALA A 50 18.46 12.85 -2.56
CA ALA A 50 17.07 13.23 -2.69
C ALA A 50 16.77 14.63 -2.11
N ALA A 51 17.44 15.03 -1.03
CA ALA A 51 17.29 16.37 -0.44
C ALA A 51 17.68 17.50 -1.40
N LYS A 52 18.51 17.25 -2.42
CA LYS A 52 18.85 18.24 -3.45
C LYS A 52 17.69 18.57 -4.39
N LEU A 53 16.64 17.76 -4.41
CA LEU A 53 15.40 18.03 -5.13
C LEU A 53 14.57 19.16 -4.49
N ILE A 54 14.89 19.55 -3.26
CA ILE A 54 14.26 20.69 -2.59
C ILE A 54 14.82 22.00 -3.19
N THR A 55 14.16 22.50 -4.23
CA THR A 55 14.60 23.67 -4.98
C THR A 55 13.75 24.91 -4.73
N THR A 56 12.46 24.72 -4.43
CA THR A 56 11.51 25.81 -4.18
C THR A 56 11.03 25.86 -2.74
N GLY A 57 11.12 24.77 -1.99
CA GLY A 57 10.56 24.61 -0.66
C GLY A 57 9.04 24.43 -0.63
N LYS A 58 8.37 24.30 -1.81
CA LYS A 58 6.93 23.97 -1.84
C LYS A 58 6.71 22.58 -1.30
N THR A 59 5.75 22.46 -0.37
CA THR A 59 5.36 21.20 0.25
C THR A 59 3.99 20.75 -0.23
N TYR A 60 3.80 19.45 -0.36
CA TYR A 60 2.54 18.81 -0.72
C TYR A 60 2.21 17.73 0.33
N SER A 61 0.99 17.80 0.86
CA SER A 61 0.44 16.76 1.73
C SER A 61 -0.07 15.63 0.86
N LEU A 62 0.50 14.45 0.97
CA LEU A 62 0.11 13.30 0.15
C LEU A 62 -0.93 12.41 0.83
N GLY A 63 -1.33 12.72 2.06
CA GLY A 63 -2.39 12.04 2.79
C GLY A 63 -3.72 12.78 2.71
N MET A 64 -4.80 12.04 2.55
CA MET A 64 -6.16 12.58 2.64
C MET A 64 -6.58 12.83 4.09
N VAL A 65 -7.55 13.71 4.30
CA VAL A 65 -8.22 13.83 5.60
C VAL A 65 -9.07 12.59 5.84
N THR A 66 -8.75 11.86 6.90
CA THR A 66 -9.49 10.66 7.29
C THR A 66 -10.50 10.99 8.38
N GLY A 67 -11.74 10.55 8.24
CA GLY A 67 -12.83 10.82 9.16
C GLY A 67 -14.01 9.87 8.97
N ARG A 68 -15.11 10.11 9.68
CA ARG A 68 -16.31 9.24 9.66
C ARG A 68 -16.90 9.01 8.26
N SER A 69 -16.71 9.94 7.33
CA SER A 69 -17.21 9.84 5.96
C SER A 69 -16.18 9.31 4.97
N THR A 70 -14.99 8.93 5.42
CA THR A 70 -13.98 8.38 4.54
C THR A 70 -14.44 7.04 3.98
N PRO A 71 -14.51 6.87 2.65
CA PRO A 71 -14.82 5.58 2.07
C PRO A 71 -13.82 4.52 2.52
N ALA A 72 -14.30 3.34 2.87
CA ALA A 72 -13.46 2.27 3.38
C ALA A 72 -13.93 0.89 2.89
N TYR A 73 -12.98 -0.02 2.68
CA TYR A 73 -13.27 -1.39 2.30
C TYR A 73 -13.80 -2.20 3.50
N GLY A 74 -14.83 -3.01 3.25
CA GLY A 74 -15.42 -3.88 4.27
C GLY A 74 -16.05 -3.10 5.44
N PRO A 75 -15.91 -3.61 6.67
CA PRO A 75 -16.52 -3.03 7.87
C PRO A 75 -15.65 -1.95 8.53
N ARG A 76 -14.64 -1.42 7.83
CA ARG A 76 -13.70 -0.46 8.41
C ARG A 76 -14.39 0.85 8.75
N GLU A 77 -14.15 1.34 9.94
CA GLU A 77 -14.79 2.53 10.52
C GLU A 77 -13.75 3.45 11.15
N TYR A 78 -14.15 4.71 11.30
CA TYR A 78 -13.43 5.74 12.03
C TYR A 78 -14.40 6.44 12.97
N ASP A 79 -14.06 6.54 14.25
CA ASP A 79 -14.76 7.35 15.21
C ASP A 79 -13.82 8.18 16.09
N VAL A 80 -14.30 9.33 16.53
CA VAL A 80 -13.59 10.22 17.46
C VAL A 80 -14.57 10.73 18.52
N THR A 81 -14.15 10.65 19.77
CA THR A 81 -14.89 11.19 20.93
C THR A 81 -14.04 12.25 21.60
N ILE A 82 -14.60 13.44 21.75
CA ILE A 82 -13.95 14.53 22.48
C ILE A 82 -14.33 14.42 23.95
N LEU A 83 -13.33 14.38 24.82
CA LEU A 83 -13.46 14.40 26.26
C LEU A 83 -13.19 15.82 26.77
N GLN A 84 -14.15 16.37 27.51
CA GLN A 84 -14.01 17.69 28.11
C GLN A 84 -13.99 17.57 29.63
N LEU A 85 -13.16 18.37 30.28
CA LEU A 85 -13.19 18.51 31.73
C LEU A 85 -14.54 19.09 32.16
N SER A 86 -15.27 18.37 33.04
CA SER A 86 -16.54 18.82 33.58
C SER A 86 -17.55 19.20 32.48
N ASP A 87 -17.74 18.38 31.46
CA ASP A 87 -18.67 18.61 30.34
C ASP A 87 -18.44 19.92 29.54
N GLY A 88 -17.28 20.55 29.72
CA GLY A 88 -16.95 21.84 29.13
C GLY A 88 -17.52 23.05 29.85
N SER A 89 -18.30 22.86 30.92
CA SER A 89 -18.95 23.93 31.70
C SER A 89 -18.53 23.98 33.17
N GLY A 90 -17.71 23.03 33.62
CA GLY A 90 -17.27 22.93 35.02
C GLY A 90 -16.26 24.01 35.43
N THR A 91 -15.85 23.92 36.68
CA THR A 91 -14.88 24.88 37.25
C THR A 91 -13.50 24.69 36.62
N PRO A 92 -12.93 25.72 36.00
CA PRO A 92 -11.56 25.67 35.48
C PRO A 92 -10.54 25.33 36.56
N LEU A 93 -9.43 24.71 36.15
CA LEU A 93 -8.36 24.27 37.05
C LEU A 93 -7.48 25.43 37.49
N GLY A 94 -7.12 25.45 38.78
CA GLY A 94 -6.14 26.36 39.36
C GLY A 94 -6.51 27.84 39.31
N THR A 95 -5.58 28.68 39.73
CA THR A 95 -5.75 30.14 39.75
C THR A 95 -5.64 30.77 38.36
N ASN A 96 -4.98 30.11 37.42
CA ASN A 96 -4.90 30.48 36.01
C ASN A 96 -6.12 30.07 35.21
N ARG A 97 -7.10 29.36 35.83
CA ARG A 97 -8.38 28.94 35.25
C ARG A 97 -8.22 28.13 33.97
N ALA A 98 -7.29 27.16 33.97
CA ALA A 98 -7.03 26.29 32.85
C ALA A 98 -8.23 25.41 32.47
N THR A 99 -8.50 25.26 31.19
CA THR A 99 -9.44 24.32 30.58
C THR A 99 -8.74 23.48 29.54
N GLY A 100 -9.26 22.30 29.21
CA GLY A 100 -8.63 21.42 28.21
C GLY A 100 -9.64 20.43 27.65
N ASN A 101 -9.31 19.90 26.47
CA ASN A 101 -10.01 18.82 25.82
C ASN A 101 -9.00 17.72 25.50
N ASP A 102 -9.45 16.47 25.61
CA ASP A 102 -8.74 15.28 25.13
C ASP A 102 -9.60 14.54 24.10
N ASP A 103 -9.03 13.59 23.38
CA ASP A 103 -9.74 12.79 22.40
C ASP A 103 -9.41 11.30 22.52
N ILE A 104 -10.37 10.51 22.11
CA ILE A 104 -10.22 9.08 21.87
C ILE A 104 -10.50 8.86 20.39
N VAL A 105 -9.62 8.15 19.70
CA VAL A 105 -9.85 7.72 18.33
C VAL A 105 -9.98 6.21 18.32
N ASP A 106 -11.12 5.72 17.83
CA ASP A 106 -11.38 4.31 17.55
C ASP A 106 -11.41 4.14 16.02
N VAL A 107 -10.41 3.45 15.48
CA VAL A 107 -10.20 3.45 14.03
C VAL A 107 -9.56 2.16 13.54
N TRP A 108 -9.99 1.74 12.36
CA TRP A 108 -9.25 0.77 11.56
C TRP A 108 -8.09 1.50 10.86
N VAL A 109 -6.85 1.13 11.19
CA VAL A 109 -5.66 1.84 10.68
C VAL A 109 -5.40 1.63 9.17
N GLY A 110 -6.18 0.77 8.51
CA GLY A 110 -6.22 0.59 7.06
C GLY A 110 -7.38 1.37 6.41
N ILE A 111 -7.62 2.64 6.78
CA ILE A 111 -8.64 3.53 6.22
C ILE A 111 -8.01 4.84 5.75
N GLY A 112 -8.48 5.38 4.63
CA GLY A 112 -7.91 6.58 4.03
C GLY A 112 -6.51 6.35 3.46
N SER A 113 -5.69 7.40 3.44
CA SER A 113 -4.29 7.23 3.02
C SER A 113 -3.54 6.38 4.03
N GLN A 114 -3.00 5.26 3.57
CA GLN A 114 -2.42 4.25 4.43
C GLN A 114 -1.12 3.67 3.88
N LEU A 115 -0.31 3.12 4.79
CA LEU A 115 0.82 2.26 4.48
C LEU A 115 0.46 0.84 4.87
N ASP A 116 0.63 -0.09 3.95
CA ASP A 116 0.52 -1.51 4.22
C ASP A 116 1.88 -2.09 4.59
N GLY A 117 1.95 -2.67 5.79
CA GLY A 117 3.14 -3.33 6.30
C GLY A 117 3.27 -4.78 5.82
N LEU A 118 4.44 -5.38 6.02
CA LEU A 118 4.77 -6.74 5.58
C LEU A 118 3.95 -7.85 6.28
N GLY A 119 3.23 -7.51 7.33
CA GLY A 119 2.28 -8.40 8.01
C GLY A 119 0.85 -8.30 7.48
N HIS A 120 0.59 -7.51 6.40
CA HIS A 120 -0.77 -7.29 5.91
C HIS A 120 -1.30 -8.45 5.07
N MET A 121 -0.60 -8.84 4.03
CA MET A 121 -1.02 -9.93 3.15
C MET A 121 0.07 -10.97 2.95
N GLY A 122 -0.33 -12.23 2.88
CA GLY A 122 0.55 -13.39 2.74
C GLY A 122 -0.03 -14.45 1.81
N ILE A 123 0.76 -15.47 1.50
CA ILE A 123 0.42 -16.58 0.63
C ILE A 123 0.37 -17.84 1.47
N ASP A 124 -0.75 -18.53 1.49
CA ASP A 124 -0.93 -19.81 2.22
C ASP A 124 -0.45 -19.71 3.69
N HIS A 125 -0.88 -18.64 4.39
CA HIS A 125 -0.52 -18.32 5.78
C HIS A 125 0.97 -18.02 6.02
N HIS A 126 1.77 -17.81 4.97
CA HIS A 126 3.13 -17.33 5.05
C HIS A 126 3.20 -15.89 4.54
N TYR A 127 3.85 -15.06 5.31
CA TYR A 127 4.05 -13.63 5.04
C TYR A 127 5.50 -13.39 4.61
N TYR A 128 5.88 -12.12 4.47
CA TYR A 128 7.20 -11.76 4.00
C TYR A 128 8.29 -12.66 4.61
N ASN A 129 9.23 -13.06 3.75
CA ASN A 129 10.35 -13.93 4.11
C ASN A 129 9.93 -15.31 4.66
N GLY A 130 8.72 -15.79 4.30
CA GLY A 130 8.23 -17.12 4.66
C GLY A 130 7.81 -17.28 6.14
N VAL A 131 7.64 -16.17 6.87
CA VAL A 131 7.23 -16.23 8.28
C VAL A 131 5.78 -16.67 8.39
N GLY A 132 5.53 -17.73 9.15
CA GLY A 132 4.20 -18.28 9.37
C GLY A 132 3.34 -17.35 10.23
N VAL A 133 2.04 -17.24 9.94
CA VAL A 133 1.10 -16.38 10.67
C VAL A 133 1.10 -16.64 12.18
N ALA A 134 1.23 -17.91 12.60
CA ALA A 134 1.24 -18.30 14.01
C ALA A 134 2.49 -17.80 14.77
N ASP A 135 3.56 -17.43 14.05
CA ASP A 135 4.83 -17.02 14.66
C ASP A 135 4.84 -15.52 15.01
N PHE A 136 3.90 -14.72 14.51
CA PHE A 136 3.95 -13.27 14.71
C PHE A 136 2.61 -12.59 14.95
N VAL A 137 1.47 -13.22 14.65
CA VAL A 137 0.14 -12.62 14.87
C VAL A 137 -0.43 -13.04 16.21
N THR A 138 -0.79 -12.06 17.03
CA THR A 138 -1.52 -12.27 18.29
C THR A 138 -2.76 -11.40 18.35
N THR A 139 -3.68 -11.68 19.26
CA THR A 139 -4.86 -10.82 19.50
C THR A 139 -4.49 -9.44 20.08
N ALA A 140 -3.26 -9.28 20.59
CA ALA A 140 -2.76 -8.03 21.13
C ALA A 140 -1.95 -7.21 20.13
N GLY A 141 -1.72 -7.76 18.92
CA GLY A 141 -0.93 -7.12 17.87
C GLY A 141 0.14 -8.03 17.30
N LEU A 142 0.87 -7.50 16.33
CA LEU A 142 1.98 -8.19 15.69
C LEU A 142 3.24 -8.15 16.56
N THR A 143 3.93 -9.28 16.67
CA THR A 143 5.25 -9.39 17.35
C THR A 143 6.42 -9.21 16.39
N GLN A 144 6.17 -9.32 15.08
CA GLN A 144 7.09 -9.00 13.97
C GLN A 144 6.30 -8.20 12.93
N PHE A 145 6.97 -7.48 12.05
CA PHE A 145 6.36 -6.68 10.97
C PHE A 145 5.43 -5.55 11.43
N GLY A 146 5.34 -5.25 12.73
CA GLY A 146 4.55 -4.11 13.20
C GLY A 146 5.08 -2.79 12.63
N THR A 147 4.17 -1.94 12.10
CA THR A 147 4.56 -0.71 11.40
C THR A 147 5.30 0.29 12.28
N HIS A 148 5.12 0.21 13.61
CA HIS A 148 5.83 1.03 14.60
C HIS A 148 7.36 0.83 14.59
N ALA A 149 7.84 -0.31 14.08
CA ALA A 149 9.27 -0.66 14.03
C ALA A 149 9.96 -0.15 12.75
N LEU A 150 9.20 0.40 11.80
CA LEU A 150 9.76 0.89 10.56
C LEU A 150 10.62 2.14 10.79
N PRO A 151 11.78 2.25 10.15
CA PRO A 151 12.56 3.47 10.14
C PRO A 151 11.80 4.58 9.39
N PRO A 152 12.11 5.86 9.62
CA PRO A 152 11.62 6.94 8.78
C PRO A 152 12.00 6.70 7.31
N ILE A 153 11.08 6.95 6.40
CA ILE A 153 11.32 6.86 4.95
C ILE A 153 11.60 8.28 4.44
N ALA A 154 12.85 8.54 4.12
CA ALA A 154 13.31 9.81 3.57
C ALA A 154 14.17 9.53 2.34
N THR A 155 13.61 9.74 1.14
CA THR A 155 14.23 9.32 -0.12
C THR A 155 13.67 10.13 -1.31
N ARG A 156 14.07 9.76 -2.53
CA ARG A 156 13.46 10.29 -3.74
C ARG A 156 12.07 9.67 -3.95
N GLY A 157 11.07 10.55 -4.17
CA GLY A 157 9.77 10.17 -4.70
C GLY A 157 9.74 10.42 -6.21
N VAL A 158 9.12 9.50 -6.95
CA VAL A 158 8.87 9.61 -8.39
C VAL A 158 7.36 9.55 -8.61
N LEU A 159 6.80 10.55 -9.30
CA LEU A 159 5.40 10.56 -9.72
C LEU A 159 5.30 10.16 -11.19
N LEU A 160 4.58 9.09 -11.46
CA LEU A 160 4.20 8.66 -12.80
C LEU A 160 2.76 9.11 -13.09
N ASP A 161 2.61 10.08 -13.98
CA ASP A 161 1.30 10.63 -14.36
C ASP A 161 0.68 9.79 -15.47
N MET A 162 -0.16 8.83 -15.07
CA MET A 162 -0.80 7.90 -16.00
C MET A 162 -1.92 8.55 -16.79
N THR A 163 -2.45 9.68 -16.33
CA THR A 163 -3.45 10.44 -17.11
C THR A 163 -2.84 11.01 -18.38
N LYS A 164 -1.57 11.46 -18.32
CA LYS A 164 -0.84 11.93 -19.50
C LYS A 164 -0.49 10.78 -20.46
N LEU A 165 -0.18 9.60 -19.92
CA LEU A 165 0.13 8.44 -20.74
C LEU A 165 -1.10 7.95 -21.51
N THR A 166 -2.25 7.82 -20.83
CA THR A 166 -3.49 7.30 -21.40
C THR A 166 -4.27 8.36 -22.19
N GLY A 167 -4.03 9.64 -21.94
CA GLY A 167 -4.76 10.76 -22.51
C GLY A 167 -6.17 10.93 -21.92
N THR A 168 -6.45 10.32 -20.77
CA THR A 168 -7.74 10.40 -20.05
C THR A 168 -7.52 10.74 -18.58
N ASP A 169 -8.37 11.64 -18.04
CA ASP A 169 -8.38 12.02 -16.63
C ASP A 169 -9.83 11.99 -16.13
N PRO A 170 -10.19 11.04 -15.25
CA PRO A 170 -9.37 9.97 -14.71
C PRO A 170 -9.04 8.89 -15.76
N VAL A 171 -8.02 8.07 -15.44
CA VAL A 171 -7.74 6.83 -16.17
C VAL A 171 -8.91 5.88 -16.00
N ALA A 172 -9.26 5.14 -17.07
CA ALA A 172 -10.39 4.23 -17.05
C ALA A 172 -10.15 3.03 -16.13
N ASP A 173 -11.22 2.55 -15.50
CA ASP A 173 -11.22 1.41 -14.59
C ASP A 173 -10.64 0.14 -15.24
N GLY A 174 -9.98 -0.68 -14.47
CA GLY A 174 -9.43 -1.98 -14.88
C GLY A 174 -8.22 -1.90 -15.81
N ILE A 175 -7.71 -0.70 -16.10
CA ILE A 175 -6.44 -0.58 -16.85
C ILE A 175 -5.30 -0.95 -15.90
N ALA A 176 -4.54 -2.00 -16.28
CA ALA A 176 -3.36 -2.44 -15.58
C ALA A 176 -2.09 -1.78 -16.17
N PHE A 177 -1.23 -1.25 -15.29
CA PHE A 177 0.06 -0.69 -15.65
C PHE A 177 1.15 -1.74 -15.43
N ASN A 178 1.62 -2.31 -16.51
CA ASN A 178 2.72 -3.24 -16.52
C ASN A 178 4.03 -2.55 -16.92
N ARG A 179 5.09 -3.29 -17.14
CA ARG A 179 6.41 -2.74 -17.43
C ARG A 179 6.39 -1.73 -18.58
N ALA A 180 5.67 -2.03 -19.65
CA ALA A 180 5.65 -1.16 -20.84
C ALA A 180 5.06 0.21 -20.53
N GLU A 181 3.96 0.26 -19.77
CA GLU A 181 3.30 1.49 -19.34
C GLU A 181 4.15 2.26 -18.34
N ILE A 182 4.81 1.56 -17.41
CA ILE A 182 5.74 2.16 -16.43
C ILE A 182 6.93 2.80 -17.13
N ASP A 183 7.58 2.07 -18.04
CA ASP A 183 8.72 2.60 -18.82
C ASP A 183 8.31 3.81 -19.66
N ALA A 184 7.15 3.75 -20.31
CA ALA A 184 6.62 4.85 -21.11
C ALA A 184 6.29 6.09 -20.26
N ALA A 185 5.69 5.91 -19.09
CA ALA A 185 5.39 7.00 -18.16
C ALA A 185 6.66 7.63 -17.59
N ALA A 186 7.64 6.81 -17.21
CA ALA A 186 8.96 7.28 -16.74
C ALA A 186 9.70 8.07 -17.83
N ALA A 187 9.69 7.57 -19.07
CA ALA A 187 10.29 8.28 -20.21
C ALA A 187 9.58 9.62 -20.49
N ALA A 188 8.25 9.65 -20.43
CA ALA A 188 7.46 10.88 -20.59
C ALA A 188 7.71 11.89 -19.47
N ALA A 189 7.96 11.42 -18.26
CA ALA A 189 8.34 12.23 -17.11
C ALA A 189 9.81 12.69 -17.13
N GLY A 190 10.63 12.09 -18.01
CA GLY A 190 12.08 12.36 -18.09
C GLY A 190 12.87 11.80 -16.91
N VAL A 191 12.37 10.75 -16.25
CA VAL A 191 12.96 10.13 -15.06
C VAL A 191 13.39 8.68 -15.32
N THR A 192 14.35 8.23 -14.53
CA THR A 192 14.71 6.81 -14.42
C THR A 192 14.42 6.36 -12.99
N ILE A 193 13.65 5.29 -12.83
CA ILE A 193 13.37 4.70 -11.53
C ILE A 193 14.64 4.00 -11.03
N GLU A 194 15.00 4.24 -9.77
CA GLU A 194 16.21 3.73 -9.16
C GLU A 194 15.95 2.99 -7.85
N THR A 195 16.89 2.18 -7.45
CA THR A 195 16.88 1.54 -6.13
C THR A 195 16.71 2.56 -5.01
N GLY A 196 15.83 2.27 -4.08
CA GLY A 196 15.53 3.14 -2.94
C GLY A 196 14.47 4.21 -3.20
N ASP A 197 13.88 4.28 -4.39
CA ASP A 197 12.79 5.22 -4.69
C ASP A 197 11.46 4.80 -4.07
N VAL A 198 10.59 5.79 -3.86
CA VAL A 198 9.14 5.62 -3.71
C VAL A 198 8.49 6.01 -5.02
N VAL A 199 7.78 5.09 -5.67
CA VAL A 199 7.08 5.34 -6.95
C VAL A 199 5.60 5.51 -6.68
N ILE A 200 5.02 6.63 -7.12
CA ILE A 200 3.60 6.95 -6.94
C ILE A 200 2.95 7.14 -8.30
N PHE A 201 1.82 6.46 -8.52
CA PHE A 201 1.02 6.57 -9.72
C PHE A 201 -0.07 7.60 -9.51
N HIS A 202 -0.19 8.56 -10.43
CA HIS A 202 -1.30 9.49 -10.50
C HIS A 202 -2.25 9.04 -11.60
N THR A 203 -3.45 8.65 -11.22
CA THR A 203 -4.50 8.17 -12.12
C THR A 203 -5.67 9.15 -12.25
N GLY A 204 -5.75 10.14 -11.37
CA GLY A 204 -6.89 11.06 -11.26
C GLY A 204 -8.11 10.42 -10.60
N TYR A 205 -8.07 9.12 -10.35
CA TYR A 205 -9.23 8.31 -9.95
C TYR A 205 -9.84 8.77 -8.63
N MET A 206 -9.02 8.95 -7.58
CA MET A 206 -9.52 9.40 -6.28
C MET A 206 -10.18 10.78 -6.36
N ALA A 207 -9.59 11.73 -7.10
CA ALA A 207 -10.13 13.08 -7.24
C ALA A 207 -11.49 13.08 -7.96
N ALA A 208 -11.68 12.19 -8.92
CA ALA A 208 -12.93 12.05 -9.68
C ALA A 208 -14.02 11.31 -8.90
N ASN A 209 -13.64 10.33 -8.04
CA ASN A 209 -14.58 9.41 -7.37
C ASN A 209 -14.69 9.65 -5.85
N SER A 210 -14.05 10.67 -5.31
CA SER A 210 -14.08 10.99 -3.87
C SER A 210 -15.52 11.12 -3.37
N GLY A 211 -15.88 10.35 -2.35
CA GLY A 211 -17.21 10.33 -1.74
C GLY A 211 -18.23 9.45 -2.47
N SER A 212 -17.85 8.72 -3.52
CA SER A 212 -18.71 7.76 -4.21
C SER A 212 -18.40 6.32 -3.80
N ASP A 213 -19.43 5.43 -3.92
CA ASP A 213 -19.22 3.98 -3.72
C ASP A 213 -18.40 3.34 -4.87
N ALA A 214 -18.21 4.04 -5.99
CA ALA A 214 -17.38 3.58 -7.09
C ALA A 214 -15.90 3.38 -6.64
N LEU A 215 -15.43 4.18 -5.70
CA LEU A 215 -14.08 4.04 -5.12
C LEU A 215 -13.80 2.66 -4.49
N LYS A 216 -14.81 1.81 -4.32
CA LYS A 216 -14.67 0.49 -3.71
C LYS A 216 -14.87 -0.67 -4.68
N GLN A 217 -15.20 -0.40 -5.95
CA GLN A 217 -15.64 -1.43 -6.88
C GLN A 217 -14.63 -1.72 -7.98
N THR A 218 -14.14 -0.68 -8.62
CA THR A 218 -13.26 -0.76 -9.78
C THR A 218 -12.26 0.37 -9.75
N GLU A 219 -11.07 0.16 -10.29
CA GLU A 219 -10.05 1.20 -10.41
C GLU A 219 -8.95 0.80 -11.40
N PRO A 220 -8.23 1.77 -12.01
CA PRO A 220 -6.98 1.49 -12.67
C PRO A 220 -5.89 1.26 -11.64
N GLY A 221 -4.83 0.55 -12.00
CA GLY A 221 -3.71 0.36 -11.08
C GLY A 221 -2.57 -0.44 -11.68
N ILE A 222 -1.68 -0.92 -10.85
CA ILE A 222 -0.53 -1.71 -11.30
C ILE A 222 -0.98 -3.12 -11.64
N GLY A 223 -0.37 -3.71 -12.69
CA GLY A 223 -0.46 -5.14 -12.98
C GLY A 223 0.60 -5.93 -12.23
N VAL A 224 0.47 -7.25 -12.24
CA VAL A 224 1.39 -8.16 -11.52
C VAL A 224 2.81 -8.09 -12.09
N GLU A 225 2.96 -8.02 -13.42
CA GLU A 225 4.27 -7.84 -14.05
C GLU A 225 4.90 -6.49 -13.68
N GLY A 226 4.08 -5.43 -13.63
CA GLY A 226 4.52 -4.10 -13.21
C GLY A 226 5.01 -4.07 -11.75
N ALA A 227 4.32 -4.77 -10.85
CA ALA A 227 4.71 -4.91 -9.46
C ALA A 227 6.05 -5.63 -9.31
N GLN A 228 6.22 -6.76 -10.01
CA GLN A 228 7.50 -7.48 -10.00
C GLN A 228 8.63 -6.64 -10.62
N TYR A 229 8.35 -5.94 -11.72
CA TYR A 229 9.34 -5.05 -12.36
C TYR A 229 9.84 -3.95 -11.41
N LEU A 230 8.93 -3.28 -10.69
CA LEU A 230 9.32 -2.26 -9.71
C LEU A 230 10.11 -2.85 -8.53
N ALA A 231 9.73 -4.04 -8.06
CA ALA A 231 10.47 -4.75 -7.02
C ALA A 231 11.88 -5.14 -7.46
N ASP A 232 12.06 -5.53 -8.74
CA ASP A 232 13.37 -5.86 -9.33
C ASP A 232 14.26 -4.61 -9.47
N LEU A 233 13.68 -3.44 -9.73
CA LEU A 233 14.38 -2.15 -9.71
C LEU A 233 14.81 -1.74 -8.29
N GLY A 234 14.24 -2.37 -7.26
CA GLY A 234 14.61 -2.13 -5.88
C GLY A 234 13.92 -0.92 -5.25
N VAL A 235 12.72 -0.56 -5.70
CA VAL A 235 11.91 0.48 -5.06
C VAL A 235 11.54 0.07 -3.62
N VAL A 236 11.36 1.03 -2.73
CA VAL A 236 11.04 0.75 -1.32
C VAL A 236 9.55 0.72 -1.06
N ALA A 237 8.80 1.50 -1.81
CA ALA A 237 7.35 1.51 -1.74
C ALA A 237 6.74 1.88 -3.09
N VAL A 238 5.54 1.38 -3.33
CA VAL A 238 4.72 1.71 -4.49
C VAL A 238 3.40 2.29 -3.98
N GLY A 239 2.97 3.42 -4.54
CA GLY A 239 1.73 4.06 -4.15
C GLY A 239 0.88 4.47 -5.34
N ALA A 240 -0.42 4.72 -5.07
CA ALA A 240 -1.35 5.27 -6.06
C ALA A 240 -2.45 6.10 -5.40
N ASP A 241 -3.11 6.92 -6.20
CA ASP A 241 -4.34 7.61 -5.82
C ASP A 241 -5.60 6.72 -5.99
N THR A 242 -5.42 5.42 -5.77
CA THR A 242 -6.46 4.38 -5.77
C THR A 242 -6.47 3.65 -4.44
N TRP A 243 -7.50 2.83 -4.17
CA TRP A 243 -7.68 2.23 -2.86
C TRP A 243 -6.98 0.89 -2.66
N ALA A 244 -6.60 0.21 -3.75
CA ALA A 244 -5.89 -1.07 -3.71
C ALA A 244 -4.55 -1.04 -4.46
N VAL A 245 -4.14 0.10 -5.04
CA VAL A 245 -2.93 0.23 -5.86
C VAL A 245 -2.99 -0.60 -7.16
N GLU A 246 -3.56 -1.79 -7.14
CA GLU A 246 -3.69 -2.69 -8.29
C GLU A 246 -4.96 -2.45 -9.11
N ALA A 247 -4.93 -2.86 -10.38
CA ALA A 247 -6.09 -2.75 -11.25
C ALA A 247 -7.25 -3.64 -10.76
N ILE A 248 -8.47 -3.07 -10.72
CA ILE A 248 -9.70 -3.81 -10.43
C ILE A 248 -10.72 -3.49 -11.52
N PRO A 249 -11.25 -4.51 -12.26
CA PRO A 249 -11.07 -5.96 -12.06
C PRO A 249 -9.62 -6.42 -12.16
N PHE A 250 -9.27 -7.45 -11.38
CA PHE A 250 -7.93 -8.03 -11.40
C PHE A 250 -7.58 -8.59 -12.78
N GLU A 251 -6.30 -8.59 -13.17
CA GLU A 251 -5.84 -9.17 -14.44
C GLU A 251 -6.22 -10.66 -14.57
N ASP A 252 -6.23 -11.38 -13.45
CA ASP A 252 -6.77 -12.72 -13.30
C ASP A 252 -7.74 -12.72 -12.10
N GLU A 253 -9.04 -12.77 -12.37
CA GLU A 253 -10.08 -12.74 -11.34
C GLU A 253 -10.01 -13.95 -10.38
N THR A 254 -9.31 -15.03 -10.75
CA THR A 254 -9.07 -16.17 -9.87
C THR A 254 -7.94 -15.95 -8.88
N ARG A 255 -7.19 -14.86 -9.04
CA ARG A 255 -6.02 -14.48 -8.22
C ARG A 255 -6.17 -13.08 -7.63
N PRO A 256 -7.12 -12.86 -6.74
CA PRO A 256 -7.35 -11.54 -6.17
C PRO A 256 -6.14 -11.06 -5.35
N PHE A 257 -5.85 -9.77 -5.45
CA PHE A 257 -4.75 -9.09 -4.74
C PHE A 257 -3.35 -9.65 -5.03
N ASP A 258 -3.13 -10.15 -6.25
CA ASP A 258 -1.83 -10.76 -6.63
C ASP A 258 -0.69 -9.70 -6.68
N VAL A 259 -1.01 -8.43 -6.92
CA VAL A 259 -0.04 -7.33 -6.79
C VAL A 259 0.39 -7.13 -5.33
N HIS A 260 -0.55 -7.15 -4.38
CA HIS A 260 -0.23 -7.10 -2.94
C HIS A 260 0.68 -8.27 -2.55
N LEU A 261 0.35 -9.48 -2.99
CA LEU A 261 1.16 -10.67 -2.70
C LEU A 261 2.57 -10.54 -3.30
N THR A 262 2.66 -9.99 -4.51
CA THR A 262 3.94 -9.77 -5.20
C THR A 262 4.78 -8.71 -4.49
N LEU A 263 4.20 -7.57 -4.13
CA LEU A 263 4.92 -6.49 -3.46
C LEU A 263 5.27 -6.87 -2.01
N LEU A 264 4.26 -7.16 -1.18
CA LEU A 264 4.44 -7.34 0.26
C LEU A 264 5.11 -8.68 0.61
N ALA A 265 4.47 -9.81 0.21
CA ALA A 265 4.91 -11.12 0.65
C ALA A 265 6.20 -11.57 -0.05
N LYS A 266 6.25 -11.49 -1.39
CA LYS A 266 7.37 -12.02 -2.16
C LYS A 266 8.60 -11.10 -2.13
N ASN A 267 8.40 -9.77 -2.21
CA ASN A 267 9.50 -8.83 -2.42
C ASN A 267 9.74 -7.85 -1.26
N GLY A 268 8.84 -7.77 -0.27
CA GLY A 268 8.98 -6.88 0.87
C GLY A 268 8.89 -5.38 0.51
N VAL A 269 8.23 -5.05 -0.60
CA VAL A 269 7.95 -3.68 -1.04
C VAL A 269 6.66 -3.19 -0.39
N TYR A 270 6.69 -2.02 0.23
CA TYR A 270 5.53 -1.45 0.93
C TYR A 270 4.53 -0.85 -0.05
N ILE A 271 3.25 -0.83 0.36
CA ILE A 271 2.18 -0.25 -0.45
C ILE A 271 1.68 1.04 0.23
N LEU A 272 1.40 2.06 -0.58
CA LEU A 272 0.83 3.34 -0.14
C LEU A 272 -0.48 3.58 -0.89
N GLU A 273 -1.62 3.41 -0.22
CA GLU A 273 -2.93 3.55 -0.83
C GLU A 273 -3.55 4.92 -0.59
N ASN A 274 -4.51 5.28 -1.45
CA ASN A 274 -5.30 6.50 -1.33
C ASN A 274 -4.45 7.77 -1.24
N MET A 275 -3.39 7.87 -2.05
CA MET A 275 -2.48 9.01 -2.04
C MET A 275 -3.11 10.23 -2.70
N VAL A 276 -2.90 11.41 -2.14
CA VAL A 276 -3.35 12.69 -2.72
C VAL A 276 -2.28 13.22 -3.65
N THR A 277 -2.46 12.98 -4.96
CA THR A 277 -1.45 13.27 -5.99
C THR A 277 -1.80 14.46 -6.88
N LYS A 278 -3.07 14.93 -6.84
CA LYS A 278 -3.63 15.91 -7.77
C LYS A 278 -2.82 17.21 -7.89
N GLU A 279 -2.44 17.80 -6.76
CA GLU A 279 -1.70 19.08 -6.78
C GLU A 279 -0.27 18.87 -7.30
N LEU A 280 0.37 17.77 -6.91
CA LEU A 280 1.70 17.41 -7.37
C LEU A 280 1.73 17.22 -8.90
N ALA A 281 0.74 16.50 -9.45
CA ALA A 281 0.58 16.29 -10.89
C ALA A 281 0.26 17.58 -11.65
N ALA A 282 -0.62 18.44 -11.10
CA ALA A 282 -0.98 19.72 -11.70
C ALA A 282 0.22 20.67 -11.81
N ASP A 283 1.16 20.64 -10.86
CA ASP A 283 2.39 21.41 -10.90
C ASP A 283 3.47 20.78 -11.79
N GLY A 284 3.20 19.61 -12.39
CA GLY A 284 4.13 18.89 -13.26
C GLY A 284 5.37 18.38 -12.52
N VAL A 285 5.25 18.08 -11.23
CA VAL A 285 6.36 17.56 -10.42
C VAL A 285 6.47 16.07 -10.64
N THR A 286 7.60 15.63 -11.18
CA THR A 286 7.89 14.21 -11.45
C THR A 286 8.86 13.60 -10.45
N GLU A 287 9.72 14.42 -9.83
CA GLU A 287 10.67 14.02 -8.79
C GLU A 287 10.59 14.99 -7.61
N PHE A 288 10.70 14.47 -6.41
CA PHE A 288 10.61 15.26 -5.18
C PHE A 288 11.31 14.54 -4.03
N PHE A 289 11.63 15.30 -2.99
CA PHE A 289 12.01 14.71 -1.72
C PHE A 289 10.76 14.14 -1.03
N PHE A 290 10.73 12.83 -0.84
CA PHE A 290 9.67 12.12 -0.12
C PHE A 290 10.06 11.94 1.35
N SER A 291 9.15 12.27 2.25
CA SER A 291 9.34 12.10 3.70
C SER A 291 8.10 11.50 4.35
N LEU A 292 8.30 10.42 5.09
CA LEU A 292 7.25 9.75 5.88
C LEU A 292 7.82 9.26 7.22
N GLY A 293 7.32 9.81 8.32
CA GLY A 293 7.43 9.22 9.64
C GLY A 293 6.17 8.38 9.90
N VAL A 294 6.32 7.05 9.93
CA VAL A 294 5.18 6.15 10.21
C VAL A 294 4.75 6.32 11.67
N PRO A 295 3.43 6.43 11.97
CA PRO A 295 2.94 6.44 13.36
C PRO A 295 3.42 5.21 14.13
N ARG A 296 3.95 5.43 15.33
CA ARG A 296 4.54 4.36 16.14
C ARG A 296 3.52 3.72 17.08
N LEU A 297 2.44 3.19 16.50
CA LEU A 297 1.44 2.41 17.21
C LEU A 297 1.89 0.95 17.27
N GLU A 298 2.23 0.46 18.46
CA GLU A 298 2.80 -0.88 18.64
C GLU A 298 1.86 -1.97 18.15
N GLY A 299 2.39 -2.91 17.39
CA GLY A 299 1.67 -4.11 16.93
C GLY A 299 0.71 -3.91 15.78
N THR A 300 0.63 -2.71 15.17
CA THR A 300 -0.27 -2.47 14.03
C THR A 300 0.27 -3.09 12.73
N VAL A 301 -0.66 -3.58 11.91
CA VAL A 301 -0.41 -4.18 10.59
C VAL A 301 -0.21 -3.10 9.52
N GLN A 302 -1.03 -2.06 9.58
CA GLN A 302 -1.09 -0.93 8.67
C GLN A 302 -0.95 0.36 9.47
N ALA A 303 -0.84 1.49 8.78
CA ALA A 303 -0.80 2.79 9.42
C ALA A 303 -1.51 3.85 8.56
N ILE A 304 -2.37 4.68 9.16
CA ILE A 304 -2.84 5.91 8.52
C ILE A 304 -1.65 6.85 8.39
N ILE A 305 -1.42 7.37 7.20
CA ILE A 305 -0.24 8.18 6.90
C ILE A 305 -0.58 9.52 6.26
N ASN A 306 0.30 10.47 6.43
CA ASN A 306 0.34 11.71 5.69
C ASN A 306 1.78 11.99 5.23
N PRO A 307 2.27 11.33 4.17
CA PRO A 307 3.59 11.62 3.63
C PRO A 307 3.64 13.04 3.08
N VAL A 308 4.85 13.59 3.02
CA VAL A 308 5.11 14.93 2.49
C VAL A 308 6.04 14.82 1.30
N ALA A 309 5.63 15.39 0.17
CA ALA A 309 6.52 15.70 -0.94
C ALA A 309 7.03 17.14 -0.80
N ILE A 310 8.31 17.35 -1.05
CA ILE A 310 8.94 18.67 -1.00
C ILE A 310 9.75 18.88 -2.27
N ARG A 311 9.53 20.04 -2.91
CA ARG A 311 10.25 20.44 -4.11
C ARG A 311 11.15 21.66 -3.87
#